data_6b01ab7ff9338da82e3a525b3118b374
#
_entry.id   6b01ab7ff9338da82e3a525b3118b374
#
_cell.length_a   1.000
_cell.length_b   1.000
_cell.length_c   1.000
_cell.angle_alpha   90.00
_cell.angle_beta   90.00
_cell.angle_gamma   90.00
#
_symmetry.space_group_name_H-M   'P 1'
#
loop_
_entity.id
_entity.type
_entity.pdbx_description
1 polymer ?
#
loop_
_entity_poly.entity_id
_entity_poly.type
_entity_poly.pdbx_seq_one_letter_code
_entity_poly.pdbx_strand_id
1 'polypeptide(L)'
;MSDSGNNFFILRRLFGFTKPYRSILWTSTFLAILLAPLNALTPYLTHLMVDNHIMKADLPGLQKMALLFVLVLITTTGLRYLFTILTNTLGQNVIKDIRNKVFAHLLGMKLAYFDKTPVGTNTTRTVNDLESVNVVFAEGLITIMADVLGLLTILGMMFYTSVKLTFISLVSFPLLLIASYIFKEKVKVSYQRVRTEVARMNSFLQEHISGMRIVQIFTAEKKIAAKFKSINKTYTRANLDGIFYYAVFFPVVEIISAASLGFMVWWGAKGVLGGAVTVGQLVAFPMFIARLFQPVRMLADKFNSLQMGLIAGGRIFHTLDNQEKDYDSGNIHLDKLKGEVVFDRVSFSYDGITPVLNDISFTLEAGKSLAIVGSTGSGKSTMISILNRLYEVENGVISIDGINIKEYDLETLRGNIGLVLQDVFLFYGSVYDNISLNNPNISHQQIEEASKTIGADIFFKVLPGGYEYQVTERGSNLSMGQRQLISFVRALVYQPNILILDEATSSIDNQTEAIIQNAIDKLTKGRTSIIIAHRLSTIKNVDKILVLEKGKIVESGSQQELLAHPNGLFSRLYLTHFDPIQA
;
A
#
# COMPACT_ATOMS: atom_id res chain seq x y z
N MET A 1 -23.05 15.84 -9.83
CA MET A 1 -23.93 15.64 -8.66
C MET A 1 -23.79 14.25 -7.99
N SER A 2 -23.08 13.27 -8.58
CA SER A 2 -22.87 11.93 -8.00
C SER A 2 -21.71 11.81 -6.97
N ASP A 3 -20.86 12.81 -6.88
CA ASP A 3 -19.65 12.77 -6.04
C ASP A 3 -19.92 13.06 -4.55
N SER A 4 -20.93 13.86 -4.23
CA SER A 4 -21.22 14.26 -2.84
C SER A 4 -21.82 13.13 -2.00
N GLY A 5 -22.62 12.25 -2.60
CA GLY A 5 -23.18 11.09 -1.89
C GLY A 5 -22.13 10.04 -1.53
N ASN A 6 -21.15 9.87 -2.39
CA ASN A 6 -20.03 8.94 -2.18
C ASN A 6 -19.08 9.44 -1.07
N ASN A 7 -18.80 10.74 -1.04
CA ASN A 7 -17.93 11.35 -0.04
C ASN A 7 -18.52 11.25 1.38
N PHE A 8 -19.84 11.47 1.53
CA PHE A 8 -20.51 11.30 2.82
C PHE A 8 -20.50 9.85 3.31
N PHE A 9 -20.70 8.90 2.41
CA PHE A 9 -20.63 7.48 2.73
C PHE A 9 -19.22 7.07 3.21
N ILE A 10 -18.18 7.51 2.50
CA ILE A 10 -16.78 7.26 2.88
C ILE A 10 -16.50 7.85 4.27
N LEU A 11 -16.92 9.09 4.50
CA LEU A 11 -16.74 9.78 5.77
C LEU A 11 -17.43 9.03 6.91
N ARG A 12 -18.66 8.57 6.72
CA ARG A 12 -19.40 7.76 7.70
C ARG A 12 -18.67 6.45 8.02
N ARG A 13 -18.11 5.78 7.02
CA ARG A 13 -17.31 4.56 7.22
C ARG A 13 -16.04 4.84 8.01
N LEU A 14 -15.30 5.91 7.66
CA LEU A 14 -14.10 6.33 8.39
C LEU A 14 -14.43 6.60 9.86
N PHE A 15 -15.51 7.34 10.15
CA PHE A 15 -15.95 7.57 11.51
C PHE A 15 -16.43 6.29 12.23
N GLY A 16 -16.80 5.26 11.49
CA GLY A 16 -17.06 3.93 12.07
C GLY A 16 -15.85 3.34 12.81
N PHE A 17 -14.64 3.62 12.35
CA PHE A 17 -13.39 3.18 12.98
C PHE A 17 -13.02 3.99 14.24
N THR A 18 -13.67 5.13 14.51
CA THR A 18 -13.46 5.86 15.77
C THR A 18 -14.20 5.25 16.95
N LYS A 19 -15.08 4.24 16.73
CA LYS A 19 -15.88 3.62 17.80
C LYS A 19 -15.06 3.14 19.01
N PRO A 20 -13.88 2.50 18.88
CA PRO A 20 -13.06 2.11 20.02
C PRO A 20 -12.48 3.32 20.78
N TYR A 21 -12.38 4.47 20.11
CA TYR A 21 -11.73 5.70 20.62
C TYR A 21 -12.73 6.81 20.93
N ARG A 22 -13.98 6.45 21.27
CA ARG A 22 -15.07 7.42 21.54
C ARG A 22 -14.70 8.46 22.60
N SER A 23 -13.98 8.06 23.66
CA SER A 23 -13.53 8.98 24.70
C SER A 23 -12.65 10.09 24.11
N ILE A 24 -11.65 9.72 23.30
CA ILE A 24 -10.75 10.71 22.67
C ILE A 24 -11.54 11.60 21.69
N LEU A 25 -12.47 11.03 20.91
CA LEU A 25 -13.30 11.77 19.97
C LEU A 25 -14.16 12.82 20.70
N TRP A 26 -14.88 12.42 21.76
CA TRP A 26 -15.75 13.33 22.50
C TRP A 26 -14.99 14.38 23.29
N THR A 27 -13.84 14.02 23.90
CA THR A 27 -12.98 14.99 24.59
C THR A 27 -12.39 16.00 23.62
N SER A 28 -11.94 15.57 22.43
CA SER A 28 -11.46 16.49 21.39
C SER A 28 -12.57 17.41 20.89
N THR A 29 -13.77 16.90 20.68
CA THR A 29 -14.93 17.70 20.27
C THR A 29 -15.33 18.71 21.37
N PHE A 30 -15.35 18.29 22.62
CA PHE A 30 -15.60 19.19 23.74
C PHE A 30 -14.56 20.31 23.86
N LEU A 31 -13.27 19.95 23.71
CA LEU A 31 -12.18 20.93 23.68
C LEU A 31 -12.31 21.91 22.52
N ALA A 32 -12.73 21.46 21.35
CA ALA A 32 -12.98 22.31 20.19
C ALA A 32 -14.07 23.36 20.50
N ILE A 33 -15.17 22.93 21.12
CA ILE A 33 -16.28 23.82 21.55
C ILE A 33 -15.83 24.80 22.60
N LEU A 34 -15.03 24.35 23.59
CA LEU A 34 -14.52 25.20 24.68
C LEU A 34 -13.49 26.22 24.20
N LEU A 35 -12.62 25.85 23.26
CA LEU A 35 -11.58 26.71 22.69
C LEU A 35 -12.16 27.88 21.88
N ALA A 36 -13.32 27.71 21.26
CA ALA A 36 -13.93 28.73 20.43
C ALA A 36 -14.20 30.05 21.22
N PRO A 37 -14.94 30.07 22.33
CA PRO A 37 -15.15 31.29 23.11
C PRO A 37 -13.86 31.79 23.80
N LEU A 38 -12.98 30.89 24.27
CA LEU A 38 -11.72 31.30 24.90
C LEU A 38 -10.81 32.08 23.93
N ASN A 39 -10.79 31.72 22.66
CA ASN A 39 -10.05 32.46 21.65
C ASN A 39 -10.60 33.89 21.46
N ALA A 40 -11.91 34.08 21.56
CA ALA A 40 -12.53 35.40 21.44
C ALA A 40 -12.43 36.25 22.73
N LEU A 41 -12.18 35.61 23.86
CA LEU A 41 -12.10 36.28 25.16
C LEU A 41 -10.86 37.19 25.27
N THR A 42 -9.73 36.83 24.66
CA THR A 42 -8.48 37.61 24.74
C THR A 42 -8.64 39.05 24.21
N PRO A 43 -9.18 39.31 22.99
CA PRO A 43 -9.45 40.68 22.55
C PRO A 43 -10.47 41.41 23.45
N TYR A 44 -11.48 40.69 23.92
CA TYR A 44 -12.50 41.29 24.80
C TYR A 44 -11.93 41.73 26.16
N LEU A 45 -11.06 40.92 26.76
CA LEU A 45 -10.34 41.31 27.97
C LEU A 45 -9.46 42.54 27.75
N THR A 46 -8.80 42.63 26.60
CA THR A 46 -8.03 43.82 26.20
C THR A 46 -8.94 45.07 26.16
N HIS A 47 -10.12 44.95 25.57
CA HIS A 47 -11.12 46.02 25.58
C HIS A 47 -11.44 46.46 27.02
N LEU A 48 -11.79 45.53 27.90
CA LEU A 48 -12.11 45.85 29.31
C LEU A 48 -10.93 46.44 30.08
N MET A 49 -9.71 45.96 29.86
CA MET A 49 -8.48 46.49 30.49
C MET A 49 -8.29 47.97 30.13
N VAL A 50 -8.45 48.32 28.85
CA VAL A 50 -8.28 49.70 28.41
C VAL A 50 -9.36 50.61 28.99
N ASP A 51 -10.65 50.29 28.83
CA ASP A 51 -11.75 51.17 29.17
C ASP A 51 -11.99 51.30 30.68
N ASN A 52 -11.85 50.19 31.43
CA ASN A 52 -12.21 50.18 32.83
C ASN A 52 -11.04 50.50 33.77
N HIS A 53 -9.80 50.25 33.33
CA HIS A 53 -8.65 50.42 34.22
C HIS A 53 -7.62 51.44 33.70
N ILE A 54 -7.19 51.34 32.41
CA ILE A 54 -6.18 52.26 31.85
C ILE A 54 -6.73 53.67 31.75
N MET A 55 -7.90 53.85 31.16
CA MET A 55 -8.55 55.14 30.97
C MET A 55 -8.98 55.80 32.29
N LYS A 56 -9.14 54.99 33.38
CA LYS A 56 -9.51 55.48 34.71
C LYS A 56 -8.32 55.54 35.68
N ALA A 57 -7.09 55.29 35.20
CA ALA A 57 -5.86 55.20 36.00
C ALA A 57 -5.96 54.26 37.22
N ASP A 58 -6.79 53.20 37.15
CA ASP A 58 -6.96 52.18 38.19
C ASP A 58 -5.87 51.10 38.09
N LEU A 59 -4.73 51.36 38.72
CA LEU A 59 -3.57 50.46 38.71
C LEU A 59 -3.85 49.10 39.39
N PRO A 60 -4.52 49.03 40.57
CA PRO A 60 -4.84 47.76 41.22
C PRO A 60 -5.80 46.88 40.38
N GLY A 61 -6.80 47.49 39.75
CA GLY A 61 -7.71 46.80 38.86
C GLY A 61 -7.01 46.26 37.59
N LEU A 62 -6.11 47.07 37.01
CA LEU A 62 -5.28 46.70 35.89
C LEU A 62 -4.41 45.47 36.20
N GLN A 63 -3.77 45.41 37.37
CA GLN A 63 -2.96 44.26 37.78
C GLN A 63 -3.79 42.96 37.86
N LYS A 64 -4.99 43.03 38.47
CA LYS A 64 -5.90 41.86 38.54
C LYS A 64 -6.33 41.39 37.15
N MET A 65 -6.68 42.32 36.26
CA MET A 65 -7.11 42.01 34.91
C MET A 65 -5.95 41.47 34.04
N ALA A 66 -4.73 41.99 34.21
CA ALA A 66 -3.54 41.47 33.57
C ALA A 66 -3.24 40.01 34.01
N LEU A 67 -3.40 39.73 35.32
CA LEU A 67 -3.26 38.36 35.82
C LEU A 67 -4.31 37.42 35.20
N LEU A 68 -5.57 37.86 35.14
CA LEU A 68 -6.65 37.12 34.48
C LEU A 68 -6.36 36.89 33.01
N PHE A 69 -5.85 37.91 32.28
CA PHE A 69 -5.45 37.80 30.88
C PHE A 69 -4.37 36.73 30.67
N VAL A 70 -3.32 36.75 31.49
CA VAL A 70 -2.24 35.75 31.46
C VAL A 70 -2.78 34.36 31.76
N LEU A 71 -3.65 34.22 32.76
CA LEU A 71 -4.28 32.95 33.13
C LEU A 71 -5.12 32.40 31.96
N VAL A 72 -5.93 33.24 31.30
CA VAL A 72 -6.72 32.85 30.12
C VAL A 72 -5.79 32.42 28.95
N LEU A 73 -4.70 33.15 28.76
CA LEU A 73 -3.71 32.81 27.69
C LEU A 73 -3.06 31.46 27.96
N ILE A 74 -2.59 31.21 29.20
CA ILE A 74 -1.98 29.94 29.59
C ILE A 74 -3.00 28.79 29.44
N THR A 75 -4.23 29.00 29.95
CA THR A 75 -5.31 28.00 29.84
C THR A 75 -5.64 27.68 28.40
N THR A 76 -5.83 28.71 27.55
CA THR A 76 -6.14 28.52 26.12
C THR A 76 -5.01 27.78 25.39
N THR A 77 -3.75 28.10 25.70
CA THR A 77 -2.58 27.44 25.10
C THR A 77 -2.48 25.99 25.56
N GLY A 78 -2.68 25.70 26.85
CA GLY A 78 -2.70 24.36 27.41
C GLY A 78 -3.82 23.48 26.81
N LEU A 79 -5.03 24.04 26.71
CA LEU A 79 -6.17 23.35 26.09
C LEU A 79 -5.95 23.11 24.58
N ARG A 80 -5.33 24.06 23.87
CA ARG A 80 -4.97 23.91 22.47
C ARG A 80 -3.93 22.79 22.27
N TYR A 81 -2.92 22.75 23.14
CA TYR A 81 -1.92 21.67 23.14
C TYR A 81 -2.60 20.31 23.33
N LEU A 82 -3.46 20.18 24.33
CA LEU A 82 -4.22 18.95 24.59
C LEU A 82 -5.11 18.56 23.40
N PHE A 83 -5.84 19.52 22.84
CA PHE A 83 -6.66 19.33 21.64
C PHE A 83 -5.84 18.77 20.46
N THR A 84 -4.68 19.37 20.19
CA THR A 84 -3.80 18.96 19.09
C THR A 84 -3.28 17.54 19.30
N ILE A 85 -2.84 17.19 20.51
CA ILE A 85 -2.38 15.83 20.83
C ILE A 85 -3.51 14.82 20.67
N LEU A 86 -4.69 15.10 21.22
CA LEU A 86 -5.82 14.16 21.16
C LEU A 86 -6.31 13.92 19.74
N THR A 87 -6.41 14.97 18.91
CA THR A 87 -6.85 14.82 17.51
C THR A 87 -5.84 14.03 16.68
N ASN A 88 -4.54 14.27 16.84
CA ASN A 88 -3.50 13.50 16.16
C ASN A 88 -3.44 12.05 16.66
N THR A 89 -3.54 11.83 17.97
CA THR A 89 -3.59 10.47 18.56
C THR A 89 -4.80 9.69 18.04
N LEU A 90 -5.97 10.34 17.94
CA LEU A 90 -7.16 9.72 17.35
C LEU A 90 -6.88 9.28 15.91
N GLY A 91 -6.33 10.18 15.09
CA GLY A 91 -5.98 9.90 13.71
C GLY A 91 -5.03 8.71 13.57
N GLN A 92 -3.91 8.72 14.30
CA GLN A 92 -2.91 7.65 14.26
C GLN A 92 -3.46 6.29 14.72
N ASN A 93 -4.28 6.26 15.76
CA ASN A 93 -4.89 5.01 16.22
C ASN A 93 -5.88 4.43 15.21
N VAL A 94 -6.72 5.27 14.60
CA VAL A 94 -7.64 4.85 13.54
C VAL A 94 -6.88 4.31 12.33
N ILE A 95 -5.81 4.99 11.91
CA ILE A 95 -4.97 4.55 10.80
C ILE A 95 -4.27 3.23 11.09
N LYS A 96 -3.76 3.05 12.31
CA LYS A 96 -3.19 1.77 12.75
C LYS A 96 -4.19 0.62 12.55
N ASP A 97 -5.44 0.80 13.00
CA ASP A 97 -6.47 -0.24 12.90
C ASP A 97 -6.86 -0.52 11.45
N ILE A 98 -7.03 0.53 10.63
CA ILE A 98 -7.34 0.38 9.21
C ILE A 98 -6.17 -0.32 8.49
N ARG A 99 -4.91 0.04 8.79
CA ARG A 99 -3.71 -0.58 8.19
C ARG A 99 -3.65 -2.06 8.46
N ASN A 100 -3.83 -2.45 9.70
CA ASN A 100 -3.86 -3.86 10.10
C ASN A 100 -4.99 -4.62 9.37
N LYS A 101 -6.17 -4.00 9.27
CA LYS A 101 -7.32 -4.61 8.57
C LYS A 101 -7.09 -4.73 7.06
N VAL A 102 -6.50 -3.72 6.42
CA VAL A 102 -6.16 -3.76 4.99
C VAL A 102 -5.12 -4.84 4.72
N PHE A 103 -4.07 -4.91 5.54
CA PHE A 103 -3.02 -5.90 5.37
C PHE A 103 -3.54 -7.33 5.58
N ALA A 104 -4.31 -7.57 6.65
CA ALA A 104 -4.94 -8.87 6.88
C ALA A 104 -5.90 -9.26 5.74
N HIS A 105 -6.63 -8.29 5.17
CA HIS A 105 -7.50 -8.53 4.02
C HIS A 105 -6.72 -8.89 2.76
N LEU A 106 -5.60 -8.18 2.49
CA LEU A 106 -4.73 -8.49 1.35
C LEU A 106 -4.12 -9.90 1.47
N LEU A 107 -3.69 -10.32 2.67
CA LEU A 107 -3.16 -11.69 2.89
C LEU A 107 -4.18 -12.79 2.58
N GLY A 108 -5.47 -12.50 2.71
CA GLY A 108 -6.55 -13.44 2.38
C GLY A 108 -7.08 -13.34 0.95
N MET A 109 -6.43 -12.59 0.06
CA MET A 109 -6.87 -12.47 -1.33
C MET A 109 -6.36 -13.61 -2.21
N LYS A 110 -7.14 -14.00 -3.23
CA LYS A 110 -6.73 -14.96 -4.27
C LYS A 110 -5.51 -14.48 -5.03
N LEU A 111 -4.68 -15.41 -5.50
CA LEU A 111 -3.52 -15.09 -6.35
C LEU A 111 -3.91 -14.29 -7.60
N ALA A 112 -5.05 -14.59 -8.20
CA ALA A 112 -5.60 -13.87 -9.35
C ALA A 112 -5.76 -12.34 -9.13
N TYR A 113 -5.97 -11.90 -7.89
CA TYR A 113 -5.98 -10.47 -7.55
C TYR A 113 -4.59 -9.84 -7.70
N PHE A 114 -3.55 -10.56 -7.26
CA PHE A 114 -2.16 -10.06 -7.32
C PHE A 114 -1.61 -10.05 -8.75
N ASP A 115 -2.07 -10.97 -9.61
CA ASP A 115 -1.70 -10.97 -11.03
C ASP A 115 -2.28 -9.77 -11.79
N LYS A 116 -3.51 -9.36 -11.42
CA LYS A 116 -4.20 -8.22 -12.04
C LYS A 116 -3.80 -6.87 -11.43
N THR A 117 -3.34 -6.87 -10.18
CA THR A 117 -3.07 -5.63 -9.42
C THR A 117 -1.58 -5.46 -9.17
N PRO A 118 -0.93 -4.44 -9.74
CA PRO A 118 0.48 -4.18 -9.49
C PRO A 118 0.81 -4.04 -8.00
N VAL A 119 1.92 -4.62 -7.56
CA VAL A 119 2.38 -4.58 -6.15
C VAL A 119 2.46 -3.15 -5.62
N GLY A 120 2.98 -2.21 -6.45
CA GLY A 120 3.06 -0.80 -6.09
C GLY A 120 1.71 -0.15 -5.75
N THR A 121 0.61 -0.62 -6.37
CA THR A 121 -0.74 -0.15 -6.04
C THR A 121 -1.15 -0.56 -4.63
N ASN A 122 -0.90 -1.81 -4.25
CA ASN A 122 -1.21 -2.32 -2.92
C ASN A 122 -0.34 -1.65 -1.85
N THR A 123 0.95 -1.44 -2.12
CA THR A 123 1.86 -0.69 -1.24
C THR A 123 1.38 0.74 -1.04
N THR A 124 1.01 1.44 -2.13
CA THR A 124 0.48 2.80 -2.05
C THR A 124 -0.81 2.88 -1.22
N ARG A 125 -1.73 1.93 -1.37
CA ARG A 125 -2.97 1.84 -0.58
C ARG A 125 -2.71 1.60 0.90
N THR A 126 -1.72 0.76 1.22
CA THR A 126 -1.41 0.36 2.61
C THR A 126 -0.57 1.40 3.35
N VAL A 127 0.17 2.25 2.65
CA VAL A 127 1.06 3.25 3.25
C VAL A 127 0.58 4.68 2.95
N ASN A 128 0.65 5.11 1.70
CA ASN A 128 0.45 6.53 1.32
C ASN A 128 -1.01 6.98 1.39
N ASP A 129 -1.95 6.14 0.94
CA ASP A 129 -3.38 6.47 1.00
C ASP A 129 -3.87 6.53 2.45
N LEU A 130 -3.36 5.66 3.33
CA LEU A 130 -3.66 5.69 4.75
C LEU A 130 -3.13 6.97 5.43
N GLU A 131 -1.93 7.44 5.06
CA GLU A 131 -1.43 8.70 5.59
C GLU A 131 -2.28 9.89 5.10
N SER A 132 -2.76 9.86 3.86
CA SER A 132 -3.72 10.86 3.37
C SER A 132 -5.04 10.83 4.15
N VAL A 133 -5.50 9.65 4.58
CA VAL A 133 -6.70 9.51 5.44
C VAL A 133 -6.44 10.04 6.86
N ASN A 134 -5.22 9.95 7.39
CA ASN A 134 -4.86 10.52 8.68
C ASN A 134 -5.20 12.02 8.76
N VAL A 135 -4.95 12.75 7.68
CA VAL A 135 -5.25 14.19 7.59
C VAL A 135 -6.74 14.48 7.79
N VAL A 136 -7.64 13.55 7.42
CA VAL A 136 -9.10 13.70 7.66
C VAL A 136 -9.42 13.82 9.15
N PHE A 137 -8.67 13.13 10.01
CA PHE A 137 -8.86 13.17 11.46
C PHE A 137 -8.06 14.30 12.12
N ALA A 138 -6.79 14.46 11.74
CA ALA A 138 -5.90 15.45 12.34
C ALA A 138 -6.27 16.89 11.95
N GLU A 139 -6.56 17.16 10.69
CA GLU A 139 -6.84 18.50 10.16
C GLU A 139 -8.26 18.64 9.56
N GLY A 140 -9.01 17.54 9.52
CA GLY A 140 -10.30 17.48 8.84
C GLY A 140 -11.47 17.96 9.69
N LEU A 141 -12.49 17.10 9.88
CA LEU A 141 -13.81 17.49 10.33
C LEU A 141 -13.81 18.19 11.70
N ILE A 142 -13.06 17.67 12.70
CA ILE A 142 -13.06 18.21 14.07
C ILE A 142 -12.41 19.60 14.09
N THR A 143 -11.31 19.77 13.37
CA THR A 143 -10.60 21.06 13.31
C THR A 143 -11.35 22.09 12.47
N ILE A 144 -11.97 21.69 11.36
CA ILE A 144 -12.84 22.56 10.56
C ILE A 144 -14.05 23.02 11.40
N MET A 145 -14.65 22.11 12.16
CA MET A 145 -15.74 22.44 13.07
C MET A 145 -15.29 23.45 14.16
N ALA A 146 -14.10 23.24 14.74
CA ALA A 146 -13.50 24.16 15.70
C ALA A 146 -13.27 25.56 15.10
N ASP A 147 -12.78 25.63 13.85
CA ASP A 147 -12.56 26.88 13.13
C ASP A 147 -13.88 27.61 12.85
N VAL A 148 -14.92 26.89 12.40
CA VAL A 148 -16.25 27.47 12.14
C VAL A 148 -16.89 27.99 13.43
N LEU A 149 -16.84 27.21 14.52
CA LEU A 149 -17.30 27.65 15.85
C LEU A 149 -16.50 28.88 16.34
N GLY A 150 -15.19 28.88 16.12
CA GLY A 150 -14.32 30.01 16.44
C GLY A 150 -14.73 31.28 15.66
N LEU A 151 -14.97 31.17 14.37
CA LEU A 151 -15.45 32.28 13.53
C LEU A 151 -16.79 32.83 14.04
N LEU A 152 -17.76 31.95 14.31
CA LEU A 152 -19.07 32.34 14.82
C LEU A 152 -18.95 33.04 16.18
N THR A 153 -18.10 32.54 17.07
CA THR A 153 -17.88 33.13 18.41
C THR A 153 -17.19 34.48 18.30
N ILE A 154 -16.15 34.61 17.43
CA ILE A 154 -15.48 35.90 17.22
C ILE A 154 -16.46 36.92 16.65
N LEU A 155 -17.27 36.55 15.63
CA LEU A 155 -18.31 37.42 15.08
C LEU A 155 -19.33 37.84 16.15
N GLY A 156 -19.85 36.89 16.95
CA GLY A 156 -20.75 37.17 18.04
C GLY A 156 -20.16 38.15 19.06
N MET A 157 -18.86 37.97 19.40
CA MET A 157 -18.17 38.85 20.33
C MET A 157 -17.91 40.24 19.74
N MET A 158 -17.62 40.35 18.45
CA MET A 158 -17.50 41.62 17.73
C MET A 158 -18.82 42.37 17.75
N PHE A 159 -19.95 41.73 17.45
CA PHE A 159 -21.29 42.34 17.52
C PHE A 159 -21.67 42.75 18.94
N TYR A 160 -21.33 41.93 19.95
CA TYR A 160 -21.55 42.27 21.36
C TYR A 160 -20.74 43.49 21.80
N THR A 161 -19.48 43.60 21.31
CA THR A 161 -18.59 44.71 21.69
C THR A 161 -18.97 46.02 21.00
N SER A 162 -19.21 46.01 19.67
CA SER A 162 -19.68 47.18 18.90
C SER A 162 -20.25 46.78 17.56
N VAL A 163 -21.58 46.92 17.38
CA VAL A 163 -22.28 46.63 16.14
C VAL A 163 -21.72 47.49 15.00
N LYS A 164 -21.48 48.78 15.25
CA LYS A 164 -21.01 49.73 14.23
C LYS A 164 -19.61 49.38 13.72
N LEU A 165 -18.67 49.12 14.60
CA LEU A 165 -17.29 48.73 14.22
C LEU A 165 -17.27 47.36 13.52
N THR A 166 -18.15 46.43 13.88
CA THR A 166 -18.30 45.15 13.25
C THR A 166 -18.66 45.27 11.78
N PHE A 167 -19.71 46.07 11.46
CA PHE A 167 -20.09 46.28 10.07
C PHE A 167 -18.98 46.94 9.26
N ILE A 168 -18.28 47.93 9.82
CA ILE A 168 -17.17 48.61 9.16
C ILE A 168 -16.05 47.60 8.86
N SER A 169 -15.71 46.73 9.82
CA SER A 169 -14.69 45.68 9.66
C SER A 169 -15.07 44.62 8.63
N LEU A 170 -16.38 44.32 8.52
CA LEU A 170 -16.87 43.30 7.60
C LEU A 170 -17.01 43.79 6.15
N VAL A 171 -16.93 45.10 5.86
CA VAL A 171 -17.01 45.65 4.48
C VAL A 171 -15.97 45.00 3.55
N SER A 172 -14.79 44.68 4.05
CA SER A 172 -13.72 44.01 3.27
C SER A 172 -13.86 42.49 3.19
N PHE A 173 -14.72 41.87 3.98
CA PHE A 173 -14.86 40.42 4.05
C PHE A 173 -15.36 39.78 2.74
N PRO A 174 -16.35 40.34 2.01
CA PRO A 174 -16.72 39.84 0.70
C PRO A 174 -15.56 39.82 -0.31
N LEU A 175 -14.70 40.86 -0.29
CA LEU A 175 -13.53 40.93 -1.16
C LEU A 175 -12.55 39.78 -0.84
N LEU A 176 -12.36 39.48 0.46
CA LEU A 176 -11.53 38.34 0.90
C LEU A 176 -12.09 37.02 0.40
N LEU A 177 -13.41 36.80 0.50
CA LEU A 177 -14.05 35.57 0.02
C LEU A 177 -13.87 35.40 -1.48
N ILE A 178 -14.06 36.49 -2.27
CA ILE A 178 -13.85 36.47 -3.72
C ILE A 178 -12.38 36.16 -4.06
N ALA A 179 -11.44 36.83 -3.40
CA ALA A 179 -10.00 36.59 -3.60
C ALA A 179 -9.63 35.12 -3.27
N SER A 180 -10.15 34.58 -2.17
CA SER A 180 -9.93 33.18 -1.75
C SER A 180 -10.55 32.18 -2.74
N TYR A 181 -11.73 32.46 -3.28
CA TYR A 181 -12.37 31.62 -4.30
C TYR A 181 -11.57 31.58 -5.61
N ILE A 182 -11.13 32.74 -6.11
CA ILE A 182 -10.32 32.84 -7.33
C ILE A 182 -8.99 32.11 -7.13
N PHE A 183 -8.34 32.32 -6.00
CA PHE A 183 -7.10 31.64 -5.65
C PHE A 183 -7.27 30.12 -5.65
N LYS A 184 -8.28 29.60 -4.94
CA LYS A 184 -8.59 28.16 -4.87
C LYS A 184 -8.70 27.53 -6.26
N GLU A 185 -9.45 28.14 -7.17
CA GLU A 185 -9.64 27.59 -8.53
C GLU A 185 -8.34 27.61 -9.35
N LYS A 186 -7.56 28.67 -9.27
CA LYS A 186 -6.27 28.79 -9.98
C LYS A 186 -5.23 27.81 -9.47
N VAL A 187 -5.09 27.70 -8.16
CA VAL A 187 -4.16 26.76 -7.51
C VAL A 187 -4.52 25.31 -7.79
N LYS A 188 -5.82 24.97 -7.78
CA LYS A 188 -6.30 23.62 -8.13
C LYS A 188 -5.82 23.18 -9.53
N VAL A 189 -5.96 24.06 -10.52
CA VAL A 189 -5.51 23.79 -11.90
C VAL A 189 -3.98 23.62 -11.95
N SER A 190 -3.23 24.48 -11.25
CA SER A 190 -1.77 24.39 -11.18
C SER A 190 -1.33 23.05 -10.54
N TYR A 191 -1.89 22.67 -9.41
CA TYR A 191 -1.56 21.38 -8.77
C TYR A 191 -1.88 20.16 -9.65
N GLN A 192 -2.96 20.21 -10.43
CA GLN A 192 -3.26 19.13 -11.38
C GLN A 192 -2.17 19.01 -12.45
N ARG A 193 -1.69 20.14 -13.00
CA ARG A 193 -0.58 20.16 -13.96
C ARG A 193 0.71 19.62 -13.33
N VAL A 194 1.05 20.08 -12.14
CA VAL A 194 2.23 19.58 -11.40
C VAL A 194 2.17 18.07 -11.23
N ARG A 195 1.03 17.51 -10.82
CA ARG A 195 0.85 16.05 -10.69
C ARG A 195 1.07 15.29 -11.99
N THR A 196 0.55 15.83 -13.09
CA THR A 196 0.73 15.21 -14.42
C THR A 196 2.21 15.18 -14.81
N GLU A 197 2.92 16.29 -14.60
CA GLU A 197 4.34 16.37 -14.94
C GLU A 197 5.22 15.55 -13.99
N VAL A 198 4.90 15.45 -12.70
CA VAL A 198 5.56 14.54 -11.74
C VAL A 198 5.37 13.09 -12.17
N ALA A 199 4.16 12.68 -12.53
CA ALA A 199 3.89 11.32 -13.00
C ALA A 199 4.70 10.99 -14.26
N ARG A 200 4.76 11.94 -15.21
CA ARG A 200 5.58 11.82 -16.44
C ARG A 200 7.07 11.71 -16.14
N MET A 201 7.56 12.51 -15.21
CA MET A 201 8.97 12.49 -14.77
C MET A 201 9.31 11.17 -14.08
N ASN A 202 8.46 10.69 -13.18
CA ASN A 202 8.68 9.43 -12.47
C ASN A 202 8.66 8.22 -13.43
N SER A 203 7.71 8.19 -14.37
CA SER A 203 7.68 7.13 -15.40
C SER A 203 8.93 7.13 -16.24
N PHE A 204 9.39 8.32 -16.68
CA PHE A 204 10.61 8.46 -17.45
C PHE A 204 11.86 7.99 -16.68
N LEU A 205 11.99 8.39 -15.41
CA LEU A 205 13.11 7.98 -14.56
C LEU A 205 13.09 6.47 -14.31
N GLN A 206 11.93 5.92 -13.95
CA GLN A 206 11.78 4.48 -13.70
C GLN A 206 12.16 3.65 -14.92
N GLU A 207 11.68 4.02 -16.12
CA GLU A 207 12.00 3.35 -17.38
C GLU A 207 13.51 3.36 -17.67
N HIS A 208 14.14 4.54 -17.61
CA HIS A 208 15.53 4.70 -18.02
C HIS A 208 16.54 4.25 -16.95
N ILE A 209 16.21 4.35 -15.65
CA ILE A 209 17.06 3.79 -14.58
C ILE A 209 17.00 2.27 -14.61
N SER A 210 15.80 1.67 -14.76
CA SER A 210 15.67 0.22 -14.91
C SER A 210 16.37 -0.29 -16.18
N GLY A 211 16.31 0.49 -17.26
CA GLY A 211 16.97 0.21 -18.53
C GLY A 211 18.41 0.75 -18.65
N MET A 212 19.07 1.13 -17.54
CA MET A 212 20.37 1.83 -17.60
C MET A 212 21.42 1.07 -18.39
N ARG A 213 21.46 -0.25 -18.28
CA ARG A 213 22.38 -1.10 -19.07
C ARG A 213 22.22 -0.88 -20.57
N ILE A 214 21.00 -0.75 -21.06
CA ILE A 214 20.71 -0.48 -22.48
C ILE A 214 21.15 0.94 -22.85
N VAL A 215 20.86 1.91 -21.99
CA VAL A 215 21.28 3.32 -22.18
C VAL A 215 22.79 3.42 -22.38
N GLN A 216 23.57 2.73 -21.55
CA GLN A 216 25.03 2.74 -21.59
C GLN A 216 25.58 1.96 -22.80
N ILE A 217 25.06 0.75 -23.09
CA ILE A 217 25.52 -0.04 -24.24
C ILE A 217 25.32 0.72 -25.57
N PHE A 218 24.21 1.47 -25.71
CA PHE A 218 23.92 2.25 -26.90
C PHE A 218 24.41 3.70 -26.84
N THR A 219 25.16 4.09 -25.80
CA THR A 219 25.73 5.44 -25.59
C THR A 219 24.68 6.54 -25.74
N ALA A 220 23.48 6.29 -25.20
CA ALA A 220 22.32 7.15 -25.38
C ALA A 220 22.16 8.23 -24.28
N GLU A 221 23.13 8.37 -23.34
CA GLU A 221 23.05 9.22 -22.16
C GLU A 221 22.75 10.68 -22.50
N LYS A 222 23.43 11.23 -23.50
CA LYS A 222 23.26 12.65 -23.92
C LYS A 222 21.83 12.90 -24.42
N LYS A 223 21.28 11.97 -25.22
CA LYS A 223 19.91 12.07 -25.78
C LYS A 223 18.86 11.99 -24.68
N ILE A 224 19.04 11.04 -23.76
CA ILE A 224 18.13 10.83 -22.62
C ILE A 224 18.19 12.00 -21.64
N ALA A 225 19.39 12.51 -21.32
CA ALA A 225 19.57 13.70 -20.50
C ALA A 225 18.90 14.93 -21.10
N ALA A 226 19.01 15.14 -22.42
CA ALA A 226 18.32 16.23 -23.11
C ALA A 226 16.78 16.12 -23.01
N LYS A 227 16.24 14.90 -23.16
CA LYS A 227 14.80 14.64 -23.02
C LYS A 227 14.32 14.86 -21.58
N PHE A 228 15.08 14.38 -20.59
CA PHE A 228 14.81 14.64 -19.18
C PHE A 228 14.80 16.12 -18.85
N LYS A 229 15.80 16.89 -19.36
CA LYS A 229 15.88 18.35 -19.20
C LYS A 229 14.62 19.05 -19.72
N SER A 230 14.05 18.59 -20.83
CA SER A 230 12.80 19.12 -21.36
C SER A 230 11.61 18.83 -20.44
N ILE A 231 11.48 17.59 -19.94
CA ILE A 231 10.43 17.20 -18.98
C ILE A 231 10.55 18.03 -17.70
N ASN A 232 11.76 18.12 -17.14
CA ASN A 232 12.03 18.89 -15.93
C ASN A 232 11.73 20.38 -16.10
N LYS A 233 11.99 20.96 -17.27
CA LYS A 233 11.62 22.35 -17.59
C LYS A 233 10.11 22.56 -17.53
N THR A 234 9.31 21.62 -18.06
CA THR A 234 7.84 21.69 -18.04
C THR A 234 7.32 21.56 -16.60
N TYR A 235 7.87 20.61 -15.83
CA TYR A 235 7.58 20.46 -14.40
C TYR A 235 7.89 21.73 -13.61
N THR A 236 9.08 22.31 -13.81
CA THR A 236 9.50 23.56 -13.14
C THR A 236 8.54 24.70 -13.46
N ARG A 237 8.12 24.84 -14.72
CA ARG A 237 7.14 25.87 -15.11
C ARG A 237 5.79 25.68 -14.42
N ALA A 238 5.29 24.44 -14.35
CA ALA A 238 4.05 24.15 -13.65
C ALA A 238 4.11 24.49 -12.16
N ASN A 239 5.26 24.25 -11.50
CA ASN A 239 5.48 24.66 -10.11
C ASN A 239 5.56 26.18 -9.95
N LEU A 240 6.25 26.87 -10.85
CA LEU A 240 6.36 28.32 -10.80
C LEU A 240 4.98 29.00 -10.98
N ASP A 241 4.09 28.44 -11.82
CA ASP A 241 2.72 28.90 -11.94
C ASP A 241 1.97 28.80 -10.59
N GLY A 242 2.16 27.70 -9.85
CA GLY A 242 1.61 27.53 -8.51
C GLY A 242 2.16 28.56 -7.52
N ILE A 243 3.49 28.71 -7.47
CA ILE A 243 4.18 29.68 -6.62
C ILE A 243 3.68 31.10 -6.92
N PHE A 244 3.50 31.44 -8.19
CA PHE A 244 2.97 32.75 -8.60
C PHE A 244 1.58 33.02 -8.01
N TYR A 245 0.66 32.05 -8.04
CA TYR A 245 -0.65 32.25 -7.41
C TYR A 245 -0.56 32.47 -5.91
N TYR A 246 0.31 31.78 -5.20
CA TYR A 246 0.59 32.03 -3.77
C TYR A 246 1.21 33.41 -3.55
N ALA A 247 2.21 33.75 -4.36
CA ALA A 247 2.92 35.03 -4.27
C ALA A 247 1.99 36.24 -4.52
N VAL A 248 0.92 36.06 -5.28
CA VAL A 248 -0.09 37.11 -5.49
C VAL A 248 -1.17 37.09 -4.40
N PHE A 249 -1.63 35.90 -3.98
CA PHE A 249 -2.72 35.74 -3.04
C PHE A 249 -2.41 36.34 -1.66
N PHE A 250 -1.25 35.98 -1.08
CA PHE A 250 -0.93 36.45 0.27
C PHE A 250 -0.85 37.98 0.37
N PRO A 251 -0.15 38.72 -0.51
CA PRO A 251 -0.17 40.18 -0.51
C PRO A 251 -1.56 40.77 -0.74
N VAL A 252 -2.37 40.19 -1.62
CA VAL A 252 -3.77 40.67 -1.83
C VAL A 252 -4.59 40.54 -0.54
N VAL A 253 -4.51 39.39 0.14
CA VAL A 253 -5.20 39.20 1.43
C VAL A 253 -4.68 40.18 2.48
N GLU A 254 -3.35 40.42 2.48
CA GLU A 254 -2.73 41.37 3.42
C GLU A 254 -3.17 42.81 3.16
N ILE A 255 -3.26 43.24 1.91
CA ILE A 255 -3.79 44.55 1.52
C ILE A 255 -5.25 44.69 1.92
N ILE A 256 -6.10 43.67 1.67
CA ILE A 256 -7.50 43.66 2.08
C ILE A 256 -7.61 43.76 3.60
N SER A 257 -6.79 43.00 4.32
CA SER A 257 -6.75 43.04 5.80
C SER A 257 -6.29 44.40 6.32
N ALA A 258 -5.23 44.96 5.75
CA ALA A 258 -4.72 46.28 6.10
C ALA A 258 -5.74 47.39 5.80
N ALA A 259 -6.42 47.32 4.64
CA ALA A 259 -7.50 48.24 4.30
C ALA A 259 -8.68 48.14 5.30
N SER A 260 -9.08 46.92 5.66
CA SER A 260 -10.08 46.69 6.70
C SER A 260 -9.69 47.35 8.04
N LEU A 261 -8.45 47.12 8.45
CA LEU A 261 -7.89 47.72 9.66
C LEU A 261 -7.86 49.26 9.54
N GLY A 262 -7.40 49.81 8.43
CA GLY A 262 -7.34 51.26 8.20
C GLY A 262 -8.72 51.90 8.25
N PHE A 263 -9.72 51.32 7.58
CA PHE A 263 -11.10 51.79 7.67
C PHE A 263 -11.66 51.72 9.08
N MET A 264 -11.42 50.61 9.77
CA MET A 264 -11.91 50.42 11.12
C MET A 264 -11.23 51.43 12.07
N VAL A 265 -9.93 51.67 11.99
CA VAL A 265 -9.22 52.66 12.82
C VAL A 265 -9.68 54.06 12.50
N TRP A 266 -9.84 54.45 11.22
CA TRP A 266 -10.29 55.79 10.84
C TRP A 266 -11.71 56.08 11.33
N TRP A 267 -12.66 55.19 11.07
CA TRP A 267 -14.06 55.37 11.53
C TRP A 267 -14.16 55.20 13.07
N GLY A 268 -13.39 54.28 13.67
CA GLY A 268 -13.33 54.07 15.09
C GLY A 268 -12.78 55.29 15.82
N ALA A 269 -11.70 55.92 15.33
CA ALA A 269 -11.16 57.15 15.90
C ALA A 269 -12.16 58.32 15.83
N LYS A 270 -12.89 58.50 14.68
CA LYS A 270 -13.98 59.44 14.61
C LYS A 270 -15.10 59.16 15.62
N GLY A 271 -15.40 57.86 15.84
CA GLY A 271 -16.35 57.42 16.86
C GLY A 271 -15.92 57.69 18.27
N VAL A 272 -14.64 57.59 18.56
CA VAL A 272 -14.08 57.95 19.90
C VAL A 272 -14.18 59.43 20.14
N LEU A 273 -13.80 60.27 19.16
CA LEU A 273 -13.91 61.72 19.29
C LEU A 273 -15.37 62.19 19.44
N GLY A 274 -16.31 61.46 18.87
CA GLY A 274 -17.75 61.72 18.99
C GLY A 274 -18.45 61.01 20.17
N GLY A 275 -17.72 60.28 21.01
CA GLY A 275 -18.26 59.57 22.18
C GLY A 275 -19.09 58.32 21.85
N ALA A 276 -19.10 57.86 20.58
CA ALA A 276 -19.91 56.72 20.10
C ALA A 276 -19.14 55.37 20.19
N VAL A 277 -17.84 55.40 20.35
CA VAL A 277 -16.92 54.26 20.44
C VAL A 277 -15.94 54.51 21.59
N THR A 278 -15.58 53.47 22.33
CA THR A 278 -14.56 53.61 23.41
C THR A 278 -13.16 53.35 22.87
N VAL A 279 -12.12 53.83 23.58
CA VAL A 279 -10.72 53.59 23.23
C VAL A 279 -10.39 52.10 23.31
N GLY A 280 -10.91 51.38 24.30
CA GLY A 280 -10.72 49.93 24.42
C GLY A 280 -11.34 49.15 23.29
N GLN A 281 -12.51 49.57 22.75
CA GLN A 281 -13.08 48.99 21.52
C GLN A 281 -12.13 49.19 20.33
N LEU A 282 -11.58 50.40 20.15
CA LEU A 282 -10.66 50.72 19.07
C LEU A 282 -9.38 49.87 19.11
N VAL A 283 -8.88 49.56 20.32
CA VAL A 283 -7.69 48.69 20.50
C VAL A 283 -7.99 47.21 20.32
N ALA A 284 -9.17 46.74 20.73
CA ALA A 284 -9.53 45.32 20.65
C ALA A 284 -9.92 44.86 19.21
N PHE A 285 -10.54 45.74 18.41
CA PHE A 285 -11.03 45.38 17.08
C PHE A 285 -9.94 44.89 16.10
N PRO A 286 -8.71 45.47 16.05
CA PRO A 286 -7.59 44.89 15.27
C PRO A 286 -7.32 43.44 15.63
N MET A 287 -7.41 43.08 16.93
CA MET A 287 -7.17 41.70 17.38
C MET A 287 -8.32 40.77 16.92
N PHE A 288 -9.57 41.23 16.96
CA PHE A 288 -10.71 40.49 16.41
C PHE A 288 -10.57 40.26 14.88
N ILE A 289 -10.21 41.30 14.11
CA ILE A 289 -10.02 41.24 12.68
C ILE A 289 -8.94 40.21 12.35
N ALA A 290 -7.78 40.27 13.02
CA ALA A 290 -6.69 39.31 12.79
C ALA A 290 -7.13 37.85 13.01
N ARG A 291 -7.89 37.59 14.06
CA ARG A 291 -8.43 36.26 14.40
C ARG A 291 -9.55 35.82 13.45
N LEU A 292 -10.35 36.74 12.90
CA LEU A 292 -11.41 36.47 11.95
C LEU A 292 -10.83 36.04 10.59
N PHE A 293 -9.77 36.70 10.14
CA PHE A 293 -9.15 36.44 8.84
C PHE A 293 -8.29 35.17 8.81
N GLN A 294 -7.71 34.76 9.94
CA GLN A 294 -6.80 33.62 10.02
C GLN A 294 -7.41 32.29 9.54
N PRO A 295 -8.59 31.83 10.01
CA PRO A 295 -9.20 30.59 9.54
C PRO A 295 -9.56 30.65 8.05
N VAL A 296 -10.00 31.80 7.53
CA VAL A 296 -10.38 31.95 6.12
C VAL A 296 -9.19 31.73 5.20
N ARG A 297 -7.99 32.19 5.58
CA ARG A 297 -6.75 31.94 4.84
C ARG A 297 -6.43 30.45 4.71
N MET A 298 -6.71 29.65 5.76
CA MET A 298 -6.37 28.22 5.81
C MET A 298 -7.50 27.31 5.30
N LEU A 299 -8.71 27.81 5.16
CA LEU A 299 -9.88 26.99 4.86
C LEU A 299 -9.75 26.26 3.51
N ALA A 300 -9.18 26.93 2.51
CA ALA A 300 -8.99 26.35 1.19
C ALA A 300 -8.05 25.14 1.21
N ASP A 301 -6.94 25.22 1.95
CA ASP A 301 -5.96 24.15 2.08
C ASP A 301 -6.54 22.97 2.88
N LYS A 302 -7.23 23.26 4.00
CA LYS A 302 -7.92 22.24 4.79
C LYS A 302 -8.97 21.49 4.00
N PHE A 303 -9.74 22.21 3.15
CA PHE A 303 -10.76 21.57 2.32
C PHE A 303 -10.14 20.67 1.26
N ASN A 304 -9.04 21.10 0.63
CA ASN A 304 -8.29 20.29 -0.31
C ASN A 304 -7.70 19.02 0.37
N SER A 305 -7.09 19.18 1.54
CA SER A 305 -6.56 18.07 2.33
C SER A 305 -7.66 17.06 2.69
N LEU A 306 -8.83 17.53 3.13
CA LEU A 306 -9.99 16.69 3.42
C LEU A 306 -10.45 15.93 2.17
N GLN A 307 -10.57 16.60 1.02
CA GLN A 307 -10.97 15.97 -0.24
C GLN A 307 -9.98 14.89 -0.67
N MET A 308 -8.67 15.14 -0.55
CA MET A 308 -7.63 14.16 -0.84
C MET A 308 -7.71 12.93 0.06
N GLY A 309 -7.93 13.15 1.35
CA GLY A 309 -8.12 12.06 2.30
C GLY A 309 -9.37 11.23 2.03
N LEU A 310 -10.47 11.84 1.59
CA LEU A 310 -11.69 11.13 1.20
C LEU A 310 -11.49 10.28 -0.06
N ILE A 311 -10.80 10.80 -1.08
CA ILE A 311 -10.45 10.04 -2.28
C ILE A 311 -9.57 8.85 -1.92
N ALA A 312 -8.57 9.03 -1.06
CA ALA A 312 -7.71 7.96 -0.57
C ALA A 312 -8.52 6.91 0.23
N GLY A 313 -9.42 7.36 1.11
CA GLY A 313 -10.36 6.49 1.82
C GLY A 313 -11.24 5.66 0.90
N GLY A 314 -11.73 6.24 -0.19
CA GLY A 314 -12.49 5.53 -1.23
C GLY A 314 -11.69 4.38 -1.84
N ARG A 315 -10.41 4.60 -2.19
CA ARG A 315 -9.53 3.55 -2.72
C ARG A 315 -9.27 2.43 -1.71
N ILE A 316 -9.07 2.79 -0.44
CA ILE A 316 -8.89 1.82 0.65
C ILE A 316 -10.14 0.96 0.82
N PHE A 317 -11.33 1.58 0.87
CA PHE A 317 -12.56 0.84 1.01
C PHE A 317 -12.88 -0.03 -0.21
N HIS A 318 -12.55 0.42 -1.41
CA HIS A 318 -12.66 -0.42 -2.62
C HIS A 318 -11.79 -1.69 -2.49
N THR A 319 -10.62 -1.60 -1.87
CA THR A 319 -9.79 -2.79 -1.59
C THR A 319 -10.44 -3.68 -0.54
N LEU A 320 -10.94 -3.11 0.56
CA LEU A 320 -11.59 -3.86 1.64
C LEU A 320 -12.93 -4.48 1.25
N ASP A 321 -13.60 -3.93 0.25
CA ASP A 321 -14.89 -4.40 -0.25
C ASP A 321 -14.73 -5.45 -1.37
N ASN A 322 -13.51 -5.64 -1.88
CA ASN A 322 -13.23 -6.70 -2.83
C ASN A 322 -13.40 -8.06 -2.16
N GLN A 323 -14.28 -8.89 -2.73
CA GLN A 323 -14.65 -10.21 -2.19
C GLN A 323 -13.85 -11.37 -2.82
N GLU A 324 -12.86 -11.07 -3.66
CA GLU A 324 -11.99 -12.09 -4.26
C GLU A 324 -11.04 -12.72 -3.22
N LYS A 325 -11.61 -13.24 -2.13
CA LYS A 325 -10.86 -13.95 -1.10
C LYS A 325 -10.54 -15.36 -1.53
N ASP A 326 -9.41 -15.87 -1.05
CA ASP A 326 -9.09 -17.28 -1.11
C ASP A 326 -10.10 -18.01 -0.20
N TYR A 327 -11.05 -18.73 -0.81
CA TYR A 327 -12.06 -19.44 -0.04
C TYR A 327 -11.51 -20.77 0.45
N ASP A 328 -11.42 -20.90 1.73
CA ASP A 328 -11.30 -22.20 2.35
C ASP A 328 -12.69 -22.76 2.61
N SER A 329 -13.25 -23.38 1.58
CA SER A 329 -14.59 -24.02 1.67
C SER A 329 -14.50 -25.50 2.01
N GLY A 330 -13.29 -26.06 2.07
CA GLY A 330 -13.08 -27.46 2.42
C GLY A 330 -13.14 -27.71 3.92
N ASN A 331 -13.70 -28.83 4.32
CA ASN A 331 -13.86 -29.23 5.73
C ASN A 331 -13.06 -30.47 6.10
N ILE A 332 -12.29 -31.05 5.16
CA ILE A 332 -11.53 -32.27 5.39
C ILE A 332 -10.12 -31.90 5.87
N HIS A 333 -9.86 -32.24 7.13
CA HIS A 333 -8.56 -32.09 7.77
C HIS A 333 -7.88 -33.45 7.88
N LEU A 334 -6.71 -33.60 7.28
CA LEU A 334 -5.88 -34.80 7.36
C LEU A 334 -4.43 -34.40 7.59
N ASP A 335 -3.76 -35.02 8.54
CA ASP A 335 -2.35 -34.74 8.80
C ASP A 335 -1.45 -35.16 7.63
N LYS A 336 -1.77 -36.29 6.97
CA LYS A 336 -0.99 -36.84 5.86
C LYS A 336 -1.90 -37.39 4.77
N LEU A 337 -1.51 -37.11 3.53
CA LEU A 337 -2.12 -37.70 2.32
C LEU A 337 -1.25 -38.88 1.85
N LYS A 338 -1.87 -39.88 1.18
CA LYS A 338 -1.09 -40.95 0.53
C LYS A 338 -0.41 -40.43 -0.74
N GLY A 339 -1.10 -39.54 -1.47
CA GLY A 339 -0.54 -38.80 -2.57
C GLY A 339 -0.92 -39.34 -3.97
N GLU A 340 -1.99 -40.12 -4.12
CA GLU A 340 -2.53 -40.42 -5.44
C GLU A 340 -3.18 -39.15 -6.02
N VAL A 341 -2.79 -38.75 -7.23
CA VAL A 341 -3.30 -37.54 -7.92
C VAL A 341 -4.04 -37.94 -9.19
N VAL A 342 -5.30 -37.52 -9.32
CA VAL A 342 -6.14 -37.78 -10.49
C VAL A 342 -6.66 -36.45 -11.06
N PHE A 343 -6.44 -36.27 -12.36
CA PHE A 343 -7.12 -35.24 -13.16
C PHE A 343 -8.16 -35.94 -14.04
N ASP A 344 -9.41 -35.51 -13.96
CA ASP A 344 -10.52 -36.04 -14.76
C ASP A 344 -11.15 -34.91 -15.59
N ARG A 345 -10.88 -34.90 -16.88
CA ARG A 345 -11.41 -33.97 -17.90
C ARG A 345 -11.27 -32.49 -17.51
N VAL A 346 -10.13 -32.13 -16.95
CA VAL A 346 -9.86 -30.80 -16.46
C VAL A 346 -9.63 -29.82 -17.59
N SER A 347 -10.44 -28.77 -17.63
CA SER A 347 -10.27 -27.62 -18.51
C SER A 347 -10.18 -26.34 -17.69
N PHE A 348 -9.30 -25.41 -18.09
CA PHE A 348 -9.05 -24.19 -17.35
C PHE A 348 -8.71 -23.00 -18.24
N SER A 349 -9.20 -21.82 -17.84
CA SER A 349 -8.89 -20.51 -18.42
C SER A 349 -8.65 -19.47 -17.33
N TYR A 350 -7.68 -18.55 -17.51
CA TYR A 350 -7.46 -17.44 -16.58
C TYR A 350 -8.45 -16.29 -16.75
N ASP A 351 -9.00 -16.13 -17.93
CA ASP A 351 -9.92 -15.06 -18.33
C ASP A 351 -11.36 -15.52 -18.57
N GLY A 352 -11.62 -16.84 -18.42
CA GLY A 352 -12.90 -17.46 -18.71
C GLY A 352 -13.22 -17.59 -20.22
N ILE A 353 -12.32 -17.16 -21.11
CA ILE A 353 -12.54 -17.10 -22.55
C ILE A 353 -11.52 -17.97 -23.29
N THR A 354 -10.24 -17.78 -22.98
CA THR A 354 -9.13 -18.43 -23.69
C THR A 354 -8.70 -19.69 -22.95
N PRO A 355 -8.99 -20.90 -23.46
CA PRO A 355 -8.61 -22.13 -22.77
C PRO A 355 -7.09 -22.30 -22.78
N VAL A 356 -6.51 -22.47 -21.57
CA VAL A 356 -5.09 -22.79 -21.36
C VAL A 356 -4.88 -24.28 -21.20
N LEU A 357 -5.83 -24.97 -20.55
CA LEU A 357 -5.88 -26.43 -20.46
C LEU A 357 -7.22 -26.90 -21.03
N ASN A 358 -7.20 -28.00 -21.76
CA ASN A 358 -8.39 -28.51 -22.43
C ASN A 358 -8.42 -30.05 -22.34
N ASP A 359 -9.38 -30.55 -21.57
CA ASP A 359 -9.68 -31.98 -21.36
C ASP A 359 -8.46 -32.81 -20.90
N ILE A 360 -7.77 -32.31 -19.87
CA ILE A 360 -6.63 -32.98 -19.24
C ILE A 360 -7.11 -34.12 -18.36
N SER A 361 -6.69 -35.35 -18.70
CA SER A 361 -7.04 -36.53 -17.87
C SER A 361 -5.81 -37.42 -17.70
N PHE A 362 -5.44 -37.70 -16.45
CA PHE A 362 -4.39 -38.65 -16.08
C PHE A 362 -4.51 -39.06 -14.61
N THR A 363 -3.87 -40.19 -14.31
CA THR A 363 -3.71 -40.67 -12.91
C THR A 363 -2.22 -40.84 -12.63
N LEU A 364 -1.80 -40.38 -11.46
CA LEU A 364 -0.48 -40.59 -10.86
C LEU A 364 -0.65 -41.32 -9.53
N GLU A 365 -0.22 -42.56 -9.48
CA GLU A 365 -0.29 -43.40 -8.27
C GLU A 365 0.60 -42.83 -7.14
N ALA A 366 0.23 -43.11 -5.89
CA ALA A 366 1.00 -42.73 -4.74
C ALA A 366 2.44 -43.28 -4.78
N GLY A 367 3.42 -42.42 -4.50
CA GLY A 367 4.84 -42.78 -4.52
C GLY A 367 5.48 -42.90 -5.91
N LYS A 368 4.73 -42.60 -6.98
CA LYS A 368 5.22 -42.60 -8.36
C LYS A 368 5.65 -41.21 -8.83
N SER A 369 6.48 -41.19 -9.86
CA SER A 369 7.03 -39.97 -10.45
C SER A 369 6.49 -39.70 -11.85
N LEU A 370 6.09 -38.47 -12.12
CA LEU A 370 5.55 -38.00 -13.39
C LEU A 370 6.39 -36.83 -13.92
N ALA A 371 6.88 -36.93 -15.15
CA ALA A 371 7.44 -35.77 -15.83
C ALA A 371 6.40 -35.14 -16.78
N ILE A 372 6.31 -33.81 -16.77
CA ILE A 372 5.51 -33.04 -17.72
C ILE A 372 6.46 -32.29 -18.63
N VAL A 373 6.41 -32.60 -19.94
CA VAL A 373 7.24 -31.99 -20.96
C VAL A 373 6.37 -31.29 -22.02
N GLY A 374 6.90 -30.30 -22.70
CA GLY A 374 6.19 -29.55 -23.74
C GLY A 374 6.80 -28.18 -23.98
N SER A 375 6.42 -27.52 -25.06
CA SER A 375 6.88 -26.18 -25.41
C SER A 375 6.47 -25.12 -24.35
N THR A 376 7.15 -23.96 -24.36
CA THR A 376 6.73 -22.81 -23.52
C THR A 376 5.29 -22.43 -23.90
N GLY A 377 4.46 -22.17 -22.87
CA GLY A 377 3.04 -21.86 -23.07
C GLY A 377 2.12 -23.07 -23.28
N SER A 378 2.61 -24.32 -23.19
CA SER A 378 1.76 -25.51 -23.32
C SER A 378 0.82 -25.80 -22.14
N GLY A 379 0.93 -25.05 -21.01
CA GLY A 379 0.05 -25.19 -19.85
C GLY A 379 0.68 -25.87 -18.62
N LYS A 380 1.99 -26.21 -18.65
CA LYS A 380 2.68 -26.95 -17.56
C LYS A 380 2.56 -26.26 -16.20
N SER A 381 2.94 -24.99 -16.09
CA SER A 381 2.87 -24.24 -14.83
C SER A 381 1.42 -23.98 -14.38
N THR A 382 0.47 -23.96 -15.32
CA THR A 382 -0.96 -23.86 -15.02
C THR A 382 -1.46 -25.12 -14.30
N MET A 383 -1.01 -26.31 -14.71
CA MET A 383 -1.36 -27.56 -14.02
C MET A 383 -0.89 -27.55 -12.55
N ILE A 384 0.31 -27.04 -12.29
CA ILE A 384 0.82 -26.87 -10.93
C ILE A 384 -0.06 -25.90 -10.13
N SER A 385 -0.40 -24.76 -10.73
CA SER A 385 -1.18 -23.71 -10.08
C SER A 385 -2.57 -24.18 -9.66
N ILE A 386 -3.25 -24.97 -10.52
CA ILE A 386 -4.58 -25.50 -10.20
C ILE A 386 -4.53 -26.67 -9.21
N LEU A 387 -3.48 -27.51 -9.24
CA LEU A 387 -3.28 -28.59 -8.26
C LEU A 387 -3.08 -28.04 -6.85
N ASN A 388 -2.33 -26.93 -6.70
CA ASN A 388 -2.15 -26.20 -5.43
C ASN A 388 -3.39 -25.35 -5.05
N ARG A 389 -4.44 -25.39 -5.85
CA ARG A 389 -5.67 -24.59 -5.67
C ARG A 389 -5.36 -23.09 -5.50
N LEU A 390 -4.35 -22.60 -6.26
CA LEU A 390 -4.10 -21.16 -6.42
C LEU A 390 -5.13 -20.52 -7.34
N TYR A 391 -5.70 -21.34 -8.24
CA TYR A 391 -6.85 -21.05 -9.09
C TYR A 391 -7.84 -22.21 -9.00
N GLU A 392 -9.12 -21.93 -9.09
CA GLU A 392 -10.17 -22.96 -9.08
C GLU A 392 -10.50 -23.43 -10.48
N VAL A 393 -10.66 -24.74 -10.63
CA VAL A 393 -11.08 -25.38 -11.87
C VAL A 393 -12.60 -25.25 -12.03
N GLU A 394 -13.04 -24.79 -13.19
CA GLU A 394 -14.46 -24.66 -13.52
C GLU A 394 -15.04 -25.96 -14.12
N ASN A 395 -14.29 -26.64 -14.97
CA ASN A 395 -14.68 -27.88 -15.65
C ASN A 395 -13.73 -29.03 -15.33
N GLY A 396 -14.28 -30.19 -15.04
CA GLY A 396 -13.53 -31.36 -14.61
C GLY A 396 -13.30 -31.40 -13.10
N VAL A 397 -12.57 -32.41 -12.64
CA VAL A 397 -12.28 -32.65 -11.23
C VAL A 397 -10.80 -32.99 -11.06
N ILE A 398 -10.20 -32.40 -10.04
CA ILE A 398 -8.88 -32.80 -9.53
C ILE A 398 -9.11 -33.44 -8.18
N SER A 399 -8.64 -34.67 -7.98
CA SER A 399 -8.73 -35.37 -6.70
C SER A 399 -7.35 -35.83 -6.23
N ILE A 400 -7.20 -35.88 -4.92
CA ILE A 400 -6.08 -36.50 -4.22
C ILE A 400 -6.65 -37.56 -3.31
N ASP A 401 -6.12 -38.78 -3.38
CA ASP A 401 -6.59 -39.95 -2.62
C ASP A 401 -8.10 -40.21 -2.76
N GLY A 402 -8.66 -39.96 -3.96
CA GLY A 402 -10.07 -40.13 -4.27
C GLY A 402 -11.00 -39.01 -3.79
N ILE A 403 -10.46 -37.97 -3.11
CA ILE A 403 -11.22 -36.82 -2.59
C ILE A 403 -10.94 -35.61 -3.46
N ASN A 404 -11.99 -34.86 -3.83
CA ASN A 404 -11.83 -33.62 -4.60
C ASN A 404 -11.01 -32.60 -3.81
N ILE A 405 -10.02 -31.96 -4.45
CA ILE A 405 -9.16 -30.94 -3.79
C ILE A 405 -9.95 -29.77 -3.22
N LYS A 406 -11.17 -29.51 -3.66
CA LYS A 406 -12.05 -28.46 -3.12
C LYS A 406 -12.64 -28.83 -1.74
N GLU A 407 -12.65 -30.10 -1.39
CA GLU A 407 -13.19 -30.59 -0.11
C GLU A 407 -12.16 -30.55 1.02
N TYR A 408 -10.86 -30.53 0.70
CA TYR A 408 -9.80 -30.30 1.67
C TYR A 408 -9.75 -28.84 2.13
N ASP A 409 -9.44 -28.63 3.41
CA ASP A 409 -8.98 -27.31 3.82
C ASP A 409 -7.61 -26.99 3.19
N LEU A 410 -7.33 -25.70 3.03
CA LEU A 410 -6.10 -25.26 2.35
C LEU A 410 -4.83 -25.60 3.14
N GLU A 411 -4.89 -25.67 4.46
CA GLU A 411 -3.75 -26.00 5.30
C GLU A 411 -3.36 -27.47 5.09
N THR A 412 -4.33 -28.40 5.09
CA THR A 412 -4.12 -29.81 4.75
C THR A 412 -3.59 -29.96 3.32
N LEU A 413 -4.26 -29.34 2.33
CA LEU A 413 -3.87 -29.48 0.93
C LEU A 413 -2.45 -28.98 0.68
N ARG A 414 -2.19 -27.70 1.02
CA ARG A 414 -0.91 -27.05 0.76
C ARG A 414 0.21 -27.54 1.69
N GLY A 415 -0.12 -27.98 2.90
CA GLY A 415 0.84 -28.58 3.83
C GLY A 415 1.40 -29.92 3.35
N ASN A 416 0.60 -30.68 2.57
CA ASN A 416 1.02 -31.97 2.00
C ASN A 416 1.64 -31.85 0.60
N ILE A 417 1.65 -30.66 -0.02
CA ILE A 417 2.24 -30.40 -1.33
C ILE A 417 3.46 -29.48 -1.18
N GLY A 418 4.64 -30.02 -1.42
CA GLY A 418 5.88 -29.24 -1.51
C GLY A 418 6.08 -28.70 -2.92
N LEU A 419 6.35 -27.41 -3.03
CA LEU A 419 6.55 -26.74 -4.32
C LEU A 419 7.94 -26.11 -4.37
N VAL A 420 8.73 -26.50 -5.39
CA VAL A 420 9.99 -25.84 -5.75
C VAL A 420 9.78 -25.16 -7.10
N LEU A 421 9.79 -23.82 -7.09
CA LEU A 421 9.58 -23.01 -8.29
C LEU A 421 10.87 -22.79 -9.07
N GLN A 422 10.77 -22.56 -10.37
CA GLN A 422 11.86 -22.17 -11.26
C GLN A 422 12.55 -20.88 -10.75
N ASP A 423 11.77 -19.82 -10.50
CA ASP A 423 12.24 -18.58 -9.95
C ASP A 423 12.03 -18.59 -8.43
N VAL A 424 13.10 -18.90 -7.70
CA VAL A 424 13.05 -18.98 -6.24
C VAL A 424 12.95 -17.59 -5.63
N PHE A 425 11.86 -17.35 -4.91
CA PHE A 425 11.69 -16.13 -4.14
C PHE A 425 12.21 -16.31 -2.71
N LEU A 426 13.12 -15.40 -2.30
CA LEU A 426 13.64 -15.34 -0.95
C LEU A 426 13.27 -14.01 -0.29
N PHE A 427 12.87 -14.10 0.99
CA PHE A 427 12.59 -12.95 1.82
C PHE A 427 13.87 -12.36 2.40
N TYR A 428 13.83 -11.10 2.80
CA TYR A 428 14.86 -10.52 3.63
C TYR A 428 14.89 -11.24 4.99
N GLY A 429 16.04 -11.71 5.42
CA GLY A 429 16.24 -12.48 6.65
C GLY A 429 17.40 -13.47 6.54
N SER A 430 17.61 -14.31 7.53
CA SER A 430 18.66 -15.33 7.52
C SER A 430 18.32 -16.48 6.54
N VAL A 431 19.32 -17.35 6.27
CA VAL A 431 19.08 -18.62 5.55
C VAL A 431 18.12 -19.49 6.36
N TYR A 432 18.23 -19.53 7.69
CA TYR A 432 17.28 -20.23 8.57
C TYR A 432 15.86 -19.71 8.39
N ASP A 433 15.65 -18.38 8.42
CA ASP A 433 14.32 -17.77 8.24
C ASP A 433 13.72 -18.12 6.88
N ASN A 434 14.54 -18.13 5.84
CA ASN A 434 14.11 -18.47 4.49
C ASN A 434 13.76 -19.94 4.31
N ILE A 435 14.39 -20.85 5.03
CA ILE A 435 14.08 -22.29 4.98
C ILE A 435 12.84 -22.59 5.82
N SER A 436 12.79 -22.10 7.06
CA SER A 436 11.68 -22.36 7.98
C SER A 436 10.42 -21.54 7.66
N LEU A 437 10.55 -20.44 6.91
CA LEU A 437 9.48 -19.42 6.73
C LEU A 437 8.95 -18.93 8.09
N ASN A 438 9.85 -18.82 9.09
CA ASN A 438 9.53 -18.45 10.46
C ASN A 438 8.55 -19.40 11.17
N ASN A 439 8.46 -20.68 10.74
CA ASN A 439 7.64 -21.68 11.42
C ASN A 439 8.34 -22.10 12.73
N PRO A 440 7.73 -21.85 13.91
CA PRO A 440 8.35 -22.15 15.20
C PRO A 440 8.52 -23.66 15.46
N ASN A 441 7.84 -24.52 14.71
CA ASN A 441 7.93 -25.97 14.83
C ASN A 441 9.13 -26.56 14.10
N ILE A 442 9.86 -25.76 13.32
CA ILE A 442 11.04 -26.20 12.58
C ILE A 442 12.28 -25.69 13.30
N SER A 443 13.05 -26.62 13.88
CA SER A 443 14.29 -26.29 14.59
C SER A 443 15.48 -26.09 13.62
N HIS A 444 16.47 -25.31 14.04
CA HIS A 444 17.72 -25.14 13.29
C HIS A 444 18.41 -26.48 13.02
N GLN A 445 18.37 -27.43 13.99
CA GLN A 445 18.94 -28.77 13.83
C GLN A 445 18.26 -29.53 12.66
N GLN A 446 16.94 -29.50 12.55
CA GLN A 446 16.21 -30.12 11.43
C GLN A 446 16.64 -29.52 10.08
N ILE A 447 16.84 -28.21 10.03
CA ILE A 447 17.31 -27.52 8.82
C ILE A 447 18.71 -27.97 8.42
N GLU A 448 19.63 -28.08 9.40
CA GLU A 448 20.98 -28.55 9.14
C GLU A 448 21.04 -30.03 8.71
N GLU A 449 20.23 -30.89 9.32
CA GLU A 449 20.10 -32.29 8.94
C GLU A 449 19.54 -32.45 7.51
N ALA A 450 18.51 -31.68 7.19
CA ALA A 450 17.95 -31.63 5.83
C ALA A 450 18.98 -31.12 4.81
N SER A 451 19.74 -30.07 5.16
CA SER A 451 20.81 -29.53 4.32
C SER A 451 21.94 -30.55 4.07
N LYS A 452 22.36 -31.27 5.09
CA LYS A 452 23.34 -32.35 4.96
C LYS A 452 22.83 -33.48 4.09
N THR A 453 21.55 -33.82 4.22
CA THR A 453 20.91 -34.88 3.43
C THR A 453 21.02 -34.63 1.94
N ILE A 454 20.80 -33.40 1.48
CA ILE A 454 20.90 -33.07 0.06
C ILE A 454 22.26 -32.52 -0.38
N GLY A 455 23.21 -32.37 0.56
CA GLY A 455 24.55 -31.84 0.27
C GLY A 455 24.63 -30.30 0.18
N ALA A 456 23.58 -29.58 0.61
CA ALA A 456 23.57 -28.13 0.61
C ALA A 456 24.35 -27.48 1.76
N ASP A 457 24.61 -28.23 2.83
CA ASP A 457 25.29 -27.77 4.06
C ASP A 457 26.66 -27.15 3.76
N ILE A 458 27.42 -27.72 2.81
CA ILE A 458 28.74 -27.25 2.41
C ILE A 458 28.65 -25.78 1.88
N PHE A 459 27.61 -25.45 1.13
CA PHE A 459 27.43 -24.11 0.55
C PHE A 459 27.02 -23.10 1.62
N PHE A 460 26.13 -23.48 2.53
CA PHE A 460 25.65 -22.56 3.55
C PHE A 460 26.74 -22.24 4.58
N LYS A 461 27.58 -23.24 4.95
CA LYS A 461 28.69 -23.03 5.88
C LYS A 461 29.81 -22.12 5.37
N VAL A 462 29.96 -22.00 4.05
CA VAL A 462 30.95 -21.10 3.44
C VAL A 462 30.47 -19.66 3.42
N LEU A 463 29.16 -19.40 3.57
CA LEU A 463 28.64 -18.05 3.67
C LEU A 463 29.13 -17.35 4.96
N PRO A 464 29.38 -16.04 4.93
CA PRO A 464 29.77 -15.30 6.13
C PRO A 464 28.73 -15.41 7.24
N GLY A 465 29.04 -16.12 8.33
CA GLY A 465 28.06 -16.42 9.40
C GLY A 465 27.22 -17.68 9.16
N GLY A 466 27.50 -18.47 8.11
CA GLY A 466 26.81 -19.73 7.85
C GLY A 466 25.32 -19.56 7.57
N TYR A 467 24.50 -20.31 8.28
CA TYR A 467 23.03 -20.23 8.15
C TYR A 467 22.42 -18.92 8.67
N GLU A 468 23.15 -18.13 9.47
CA GLU A 468 22.75 -16.79 9.89
C GLU A 468 23.03 -15.71 8.82
N TYR A 469 23.58 -16.11 7.67
CA TYR A 469 23.82 -15.18 6.56
C TYR A 469 22.55 -14.45 6.15
N GLN A 470 22.63 -13.12 6.14
CA GLN A 470 21.50 -12.26 5.80
C GLN A 470 21.29 -12.22 4.29
N VAL A 471 20.19 -12.82 3.87
CA VAL A 471 19.70 -12.81 2.51
C VAL A 471 19.04 -11.47 2.24
N THR A 472 19.46 -10.79 1.18
CA THR A 472 18.83 -9.54 0.74
C THR A 472 17.55 -9.79 -0.03
N GLU A 473 16.79 -8.73 -0.34
CA GLU A 473 15.54 -8.84 -1.08
C GLU A 473 15.71 -9.69 -2.36
N ARG A 474 14.84 -10.69 -2.52
CA ARG A 474 14.87 -11.67 -3.60
C ARG A 474 16.16 -12.50 -3.71
N GLY A 475 16.99 -12.51 -2.68
CA GLY A 475 18.25 -13.24 -2.69
C GLY A 475 19.28 -12.72 -3.68
N SER A 476 19.30 -11.42 -3.94
CA SER A 476 20.18 -10.79 -4.94
C SER A 476 21.67 -10.92 -4.62
N ASN A 477 22.01 -11.21 -3.37
CA ASN A 477 23.38 -11.50 -2.89
C ASN A 477 23.77 -12.99 -2.92
N LEU A 478 22.91 -13.85 -3.47
CA LEU A 478 23.17 -15.29 -3.62
C LEU A 478 23.20 -15.67 -5.11
N SER A 479 23.99 -16.69 -5.44
CA SER A 479 23.95 -17.29 -6.77
C SER A 479 22.61 -17.99 -7.03
N MET A 480 22.26 -18.23 -8.29
CA MET A 480 21.04 -18.94 -8.66
C MET A 480 20.97 -20.34 -8.04
N GLY A 481 22.08 -21.07 -8.06
CA GLY A 481 22.19 -22.41 -7.45
C GLY A 481 21.98 -22.36 -5.93
N GLN A 482 22.58 -21.38 -5.24
CA GLN A 482 22.38 -21.22 -3.79
C GLN A 482 20.91 -20.93 -3.45
N ARG A 483 20.22 -20.09 -4.22
CA ARG A 483 18.79 -19.84 -4.03
C ARG A 483 17.96 -21.12 -4.22
N GLN A 484 18.28 -21.92 -5.26
CA GLN A 484 17.61 -23.20 -5.48
C GLN A 484 17.86 -24.19 -4.33
N LEU A 485 19.10 -24.31 -3.83
CA LEU A 485 19.40 -25.15 -2.67
C LEU A 485 18.58 -24.78 -1.44
N ILE A 486 18.39 -23.47 -1.15
CA ILE A 486 17.50 -23.02 -0.08
C ILE A 486 16.06 -23.52 -0.31
N SER A 487 15.56 -23.45 -1.55
CA SER A 487 14.21 -23.92 -1.89
C SER A 487 14.07 -25.45 -1.75
N PHE A 488 15.09 -26.21 -2.09
CA PHE A 488 15.09 -27.66 -1.90
C PHE A 488 15.13 -28.06 -0.43
N VAL A 489 15.99 -27.40 0.38
CA VAL A 489 16.00 -27.63 1.84
C VAL A 489 14.65 -27.26 2.45
N ARG A 490 14.05 -26.12 2.05
CA ARG A 490 12.69 -25.73 2.44
C ARG A 490 11.71 -26.87 2.15
N ALA A 491 11.65 -27.37 0.90
CA ALA A 491 10.75 -28.45 0.53
C ALA A 491 11.00 -29.74 1.35
N LEU A 492 12.26 -30.05 1.71
CA LEU A 492 12.59 -31.24 2.49
C LEU A 492 12.15 -31.14 3.94
N VAL A 493 12.37 -29.98 4.58
CA VAL A 493 12.08 -29.77 6.02
C VAL A 493 10.57 -29.86 6.31
N TYR A 494 9.73 -29.42 5.38
CA TYR A 494 8.26 -29.53 5.50
C TYR A 494 7.73 -30.96 5.26
N GLN A 495 8.55 -31.89 4.76
CA GLN A 495 8.23 -33.31 4.54
C GLN A 495 6.89 -33.58 3.81
N PRO A 496 6.61 -32.94 2.68
CA PRO A 496 5.38 -33.12 1.95
C PRO A 496 5.27 -34.54 1.37
N ASN A 497 4.05 -35.04 1.19
CA ASN A 497 3.80 -36.32 0.57
C ASN A 497 3.79 -36.25 -0.98
N ILE A 498 3.40 -35.09 -1.49
CA ILE A 498 3.43 -34.76 -2.93
C ILE A 498 4.49 -33.69 -3.14
N LEU A 499 5.39 -33.91 -4.10
CA LEU A 499 6.44 -32.95 -4.44
C LEU A 499 6.26 -32.46 -5.87
N ILE A 500 6.27 -31.16 -6.06
CA ILE A 500 6.22 -30.53 -7.35
C ILE A 500 7.53 -29.76 -7.58
N LEU A 501 8.22 -30.10 -8.66
CA LEU A 501 9.48 -29.47 -9.07
C LEU A 501 9.27 -28.78 -10.42
N ASP A 502 9.39 -27.44 -10.43
CA ASP A 502 9.43 -26.66 -11.68
C ASP A 502 10.91 -26.33 -11.96
N GLU A 503 11.55 -27.13 -12.83
CA GLU A 503 12.98 -27.11 -13.04
C GLU A 503 13.39 -26.19 -14.18
N ALA A 504 14.21 -25.16 -13.87
CA ALA A 504 15.01 -24.47 -14.88
C ALA A 504 16.43 -24.19 -14.34
N THR A 505 17.34 -25.06 -14.67
CA THR A 505 18.76 -24.99 -14.25
C THR A 505 19.68 -24.44 -15.34
N SER A 506 19.16 -23.78 -16.37
CA SER A 506 19.89 -23.35 -17.59
C SER A 506 21.08 -22.40 -17.36
N SER A 507 21.33 -21.92 -16.15
CA SER A 507 22.38 -20.92 -15.84
C SER A 507 23.18 -21.28 -14.58
N ILE A 508 23.33 -22.58 -14.27
CA ILE A 508 24.03 -23.06 -13.07
C ILE A 508 25.35 -23.72 -13.48
N ASP A 509 26.40 -23.51 -12.69
CA ASP A 509 27.69 -24.17 -12.87
C ASP A 509 27.61 -25.70 -12.67
N ASN A 510 28.47 -26.46 -13.34
CA ASN A 510 28.41 -27.93 -13.35
C ASN A 510 28.52 -28.56 -11.96
N GLN A 511 29.27 -27.94 -11.02
CA GLN A 511 29.43 -28.47 -9.67
C GLN A 511 28.15 -28.33 -8.85
N THR A 512 27.51 -27.19 -8.90
CA THR A 512 26.22 -26.93 -8.23
C THR A 512 25.10 -27.76 -8.89
N GLU A 513 25.16 -27.98 -10.21
CA GLU A 513 24.22 -28.83 -10.92
C GLU A 513 24.21 -30.28 -10.42
N ALA A 514 25.39 -30.88 -10.22
CA ALA A 514 25.47 -32.25 -9.68
C ALA A 514 24.84 -32.38 -8.29
N ILE A 515 24.96 -31.35 -7.46
CA ILE A 515 24.35 -31.32 -6.12
C ILE A 515 22.83 -31.15 -6.21
N ILE A 516 22.37 -30.30 -7.11
CA ILE A 516 20.93 -30.12 -7.37
C ILE A 516 20.32 -31.43 -7.86
N GLN A 517 20.97 -32.14 -8.80
CA GLN A 517 20.48 -33.42 -9.28
C GLN A 517 20.41 -34.46 -8.15
N ASN A 518 21.44 -34.56 -7.30
CA ASN A 518 21.41 -35.43 -6.12
C ASN A 518 20.29 -35.02 -5.13
N ALA A 519 20.04 -33.72 -4.99
CA ALA A 519 18.93 -33.21 -4.17
C ALA A 519 17.58 -33.65 -4.73
N ILE A 520 17.37 -33.54 -6.04
CA ILE A 520 16.14 -33.98 -6.73
C ILE A 520 15.92 -35.48 -6.49
N ASP A 521 16.95 -36.32 -6.74
CA ASP A 521 16.86 -37.78 -6.58
C ASP A 521 16.51 -38.18 -5.15
N LYS A 522 17.05 -37.46 -4.14
CA LYS A 522 16.73 -37.71 -2.73
C LYS A 522 15.36 -37.23 -2.33
N LEU A 523 14.91 -36.09 -2.88
CA LEU A 523 13.61 -35.51 -2.61
C LEU A 523 12.46 -36.34 -3.18
N THR A 524 12.64 -36.88 -4.39
CA THR A 524 11.60 -37.66 -5.10
C THR A 524 11.45 -39.08 -4.57
N LYS A 525 12.49 -39.63 -3.95
CA LYS A 525 12.48 -41.01 -3.47
C LYS A 525 11.39 -41.26 -2.42
N GLY A 526 10.46 -42.18 -2.77
CA GLY A 526 9.36 -42.59 -1.87
C GLY A 526 8.22 -41.57 -1.74
N ARG A 527 8.17 -40.54 -2.58
CA ARG A 527 7.12 -39.54 -2.63
C ARG A 527 6.47 -39.48 -3.99
N THR A 528 5.20 -39.11 -4.04
CA THR A 528 4.56 -38.76 -5.30
C THR A 528 5.19 -37.49 -5.85
N SER A 529 5.72 -37.52 -7.06
CA SER A 529 6.49 -36.41 -7.60
C SER A 529 6.01 -35.99 -8.98
N ILE A 530 5.78 -34.71 -9.18
CA ILE A 530 5.45 -34.10 -10.47
C ILE A 530 6.57 -33.15 -10.84
N ILE A 531 7.22 -33.39 -11.98
CA ILE A 531 8.41 -32.66 -12.40
C ILE A 531 8.14 -32.00 -13.74
N ILE A 532 8.22 -30.67 -13.83
CA ILE A 532 8.30 -29.97 -15.11
C ILE A 532 9.74 -30.06 -15.58
N ALA A 533 9.97 -30.94 -16.55
CA ALA A 533 11.33 -31.25 -16.98
C ALA A 533 11.77 -30.38 -18.15
N HIS A 534 12.93 -29.74 -17.96
CA HIS A 534 13.66 -29.01 -19.00
C HIS A 534 15.02 -29.65 -19.32
N ARG A 535 15.38 -30.77 -18.64
CA ARG A 535 16.62 -31.51 -18.84
C ARG A 535 16.40 -32.99 -18.96
N LEU A 536 17.31 -33.64 -19.72
CA LEU A 536 17.30 -35.08 -19.93
C LEU A 536 17.55 -35.88 -18.64
N SER A 537 18.45 -35.38 -17.78
CA SER A 537 18.80 -36.03 -16.51
C SER A 537 17.59 -36.27 -15.63
N THR A 538 16.67 -35.33 -15.61
CA THR A 538 15.46 -35.35 -14.79
C THR A 538 14.38 -36.30 -15.34
N ILE A 539 14.38 -36.57 -16.63
CA ILE A 539 13.40 -37.43 -17.30
C ILE A 539 13.77 -38.91 -17.22
N LYS A 540 15.08 -39.22 -17.08
CA LYS A 540 15.59 -40.61 -17.12
C LYS A 540 15.00 -41.54 -16.07
N ASN A 541 14.68 -41.01 -14.88
CA ASN A 541 14.32 -41.81 -13.72
C ASN A 541 12.83 -41.72 -13.35
N VAL A 542 11.97 -41.15 -14.24
CA VAL A 542 10.54 -41.01 -13.93
C VAL A 542 9.73 -42.23 -14.42
N ASP A 543 8.68 -42.58 -13.67
CA ASP A 543 7.81 -43.71 -13.99
C ASP A 543 6.94 -43.41 -15.24
N LYS A 544 6.52 -42.17 -15.44
CA LYS A 544 5.62 -41.77 -16.52
C LYS A 544 5.97 -40.37 -17.04
N ILE A 545 5.77 -40.14 -18.31
CA ILE A 545 5.94 -38.85 -19.00
C ILE A 545 4.60 -38.46 -19.64
N LEU A 546 4.20 -37.19 -19.45
CA LEU A 546 3.11 -36.58 -20.20
C LEU A 546 3.68 -35.50 -21.12
N VAL A 547 3.30 -35.55 -22.37
CA VAL A 547 3.69 -34.54 -23.37
C VAL A 547 2.51 -33.62 -23.64
N LEU A 548 2.70 -32.33 -23.27
CA LEU A 548 1.69 -31.30 -23.47
C LEU A 548 1.96 -30.47 -24.71
N GLU A 549 0.95 -30.31 -25.53
CA GLU A 549 0.94 -29.36 -26.63
C GLU A 549 -0.38 -28.58 -26.66
N LYS A 550 -0.29 -27.25 -26.67
CA LYS A 550 -1.46 -26.34 -26.73
C LYS A 550 -2.58 -26.68 -25.72
N GLY A 551 -2.20 -26.99 -24.49
CA GLY A 551 -3.15 -27.29 -23.42
C GLY A 551 -3.76 -28.69 -23.47
N LYS A 552 -3.25 -29.62 -24.26
CA LYS A 552 -3.73 -31.00 -24.34
C LYS A 552 -2.59 -32.00 -24.11
N ILE A 553 -2.91 -33.17 -23.56
CA ILE A 553 -2.00 -34.28 -23.49
C ILE A 553 -2.02 -34.97 -24.89
N VAL A 554 -0.89 -34.95 -25.60
CA VAL A 554 -0.76 -35.55 -26.92
C VAL A 554 -0.10 -36.92 -26.88
N GLU A 555 0.81 -37.14 -25.92
CA GLU A 555 1.48 -38.41 -25.70
C GLU A 555 1.61 -38.70 -24.21
N SER A 556 1.59 -39.96 -23.82
CA SER A 556 1.76 -40.42 -22.45
C SER A 556 2.34 -41.82 -22.42
N GLY A 557 3.39 -42.04 -21.62
CA GLY A 557 4.02 -43.34 -21.48
C GLY A 557 5.35 -43.27 -20.73
N SER A 558 6.08 -44.36 -20.67
CA SER A 558 7.47 -44.39 -20.22
C SER A 558 8.41 -43.78 -21.28
N GLN A 559 9.61 -43.40 -20.86
CA GLN A 559 10.61 -42.86 -21.78
C GLN A 559 10.88 -43.81 -22.96
N GLN A 560 10.96 -45.12 -22.68
CA GLN A 560 11.23 -46.14 -23.71
C GLN A 560 10.09 -46.24 -24.72
N GLU A 561 8.84 -46.24 -24.26
CA GLU A 561 7.64 -46.28 -25.13
C GLU A 561 7.57 -45.05 -26.04
N LEU A 562 7.80 -43.86 -25.48
CA LEU A 562 7.72 -42.61 -26.24
C LEU A 562 8.86 -42.47 -27.27
N LEU A 563 10.07 -42.93 -26.97
CA LEU A 563 11.19 -42.94 -27.92
C LEU A 563 11.03 -43.98 -29.02
N ALA A 564 10.23 -45.04 -28.79
CA ALA A 564 9.91 -46.02 -29.84
C ALA A 564 9.07 -45.43 -31.00
N HIS A 565 8.53 -44.20 -30.82
CA HIS A 565 7.81 -43.46 -31.86
C HIS A 565 8.69 -42.34 -32.47
N PRO A 566 9.48 -42.56 -33.51
CA PRO A 566 10.45 -41.58 -34.01
C PRO A 566 9.83 -40.25 -34.48
N ASN A 567 8.58 -40.30 -34.97
CA ASN A 567 7.83 -39.11 -35.40
C ASN A 567 7.00 -38.45 -34.27
N GLY A 568 7.09 -39.00 -33.07
CA GLY A 568 6.39 -38.45 -31.89
C GLY A 568 6.91 -37.08 -31.50
N LEU A 569 6.06 -36.31 -30.83
CA LEU A 569 6.45 -34.99 -30.31
C LEU A 569 7.54 -35.12 -29.23
N PHE A 570 7.46 -36.16 -28.38
CA PHE A 570 8.49 -36.45 -27.40
C PHE A 570 9.86 -36.70 -28.04
N SER A 571 9.91 -37.56 -29.05
CA SER A 571 11.16 -37.87 -29.76
C SER A 571 11.78 -36.63 -30.40
N ARG A 572 10.97 -35.76 -31.00
CA ARG A 572 11.43 -34.47 -31.54
C ARG A 572 11.97 -33.52 -30.45
N LEU A 573 11.25 -33.39 -29.34
CA LEU A 573 11.70 -32.57 -28.21
C LEU A 573 12.98 -33.14 -27.57
N TYR A 574 13.08 -34.47 -27.50
CA TYR A 574 14.24 -35.17 -26.97
C TYR A 574 15.50 -34.86 -27.82
N LEU A 575 15.42 -35.01 -29.13
CA LEU A 575 16.53 -34.70 -30.04
C LEU A 575 16.90 -33.23 -30.07
N THR A 576 15.92 -32.34 -30.02
CA THR A 576 16.18 -30.90 -30.16
C THR A 576 16.72 -30.25 -28.86
N HIS A 577 16.21 -30.66 -27.71
CA HIS A 577 16.50 -29.99 -26.43
C HIS A 577 17.36 -30.81 -25.47
N PHE A 578 17.37 -32.14 -25.61
CA PHE A 578 17.98 -33.02 -24.61
C PHE A 578 19.18 -33.80 -25.16
N ASP A 579 19.31 -34.03 -26.47
CA ASP A 579 20.46 -34.71 -27.09
C ASP A 579 20.84 -34.06 -28.45
N PRO A 580 21.39 -32.84 -28.44
CA PRO A 580 21.74 -32.13 -29.67
C PRO A 580 22.93 -32.75 -30.43
N ILE A 581 23.57 -33.82 -29.91
CA ILE A 581 24.73 -34.46 -30.52
C ILE A 581 24.29 -35.49 -31.59
N GLN A 582 23.02 -35.93 -31.59
CA GLN A 582 22.47 -36.88 -32.56
C GLN A 582 21.51 -36.26 -33.62
N ALA A 583 21.35 -34.92 -33.63
CA ALA A 583 20.50 -34.21 -34.57
C ALA A 583 21.26 -33.68 -35.78
#